data_b685e20b611f09065b976b1dc97be04d
#
_entry.id   b685e20b611f09065b976b1dc97be04d
#
_cell.length_a   1.000
_cell.length_b   1.000
_cell.length_c   1.000
_cell.angle_alpha   90.00
_cell.angle_beta   90.00
_cell.angle_gamma   90.00
#
_symmetry.space_group_name_H-M   'P 1'
#
loop_
_entity.id
_entity.type
_entity.pdbx_description
1 polymer ?
#
loop_
_entity_poly.entity_id
_entity_poly.type
_entity_poly.pdbx_seq_one_letter_code
_entity_poly.pdbx_strand_id
1 'polypeptide(L)'
;MVHVFQLGSKVALSVISPSTMKFTNILLSIRSSKVRRAIFRKYSKSMYEHGEREPPCLDIIMRWNSTLEMYQEALKLRYVLSCTIVNSIIAAYFIDSMFNIDYWNHIQAMEQWLLLPARICTYLSGSKYPTLSLASLAFNGMLSHCNNKI
;
A
#
# COMPACT_ATOMS: atom_id res chain seq x y z
N MET A 1 -19.14 -3.53 -17.45
CA MET A 1 -18.79 -2.22 -16.83
C MET A 1 -17.62 -2.33 -15.85
N VAL A 2 -17.58 -3.28 -14.94
CA VAL A 2 -16.44 -3.54 -14.05
C VAL A 2 -15.12 -3.67 -14.84
N HIS A 3 -15.15 -4.23 -16.04
CA HIS A 3 -13.97 -4.44 -16.87
C HIS A 3 -13.34 -3.15 -17.43
N VAL A 4 -14.16 -2.17 -17.80
CA VAL A 4 -13.68 -0.85 -18.28
C VAL A 4 -13.06 -0.06 -17.13
N PHE A 5 -13.64 -0.14 -15.95
CA PHE A 5 -13.10 0.45 -14.74
C PHE A 5 -11.77 -0.20 -14.34
N GLN A 6 -11.66 -1.52 -14.47
CA GLN A 6 -10.41 -2.25 -14.26
C GLN A 6 -9.32 -1.88 -15.27
N LEU A 7 -9.65 -1.55 -16.52
CA LEU A 7 -8.66 -1.08 -17.51
C LEU A 7 -8.12 0.32 -17.14
N GLY A 8 -9.00 1.25 -16.79
CA GLY A 8 -8.59 2.58 -16.31
C GLY A 8 -7.73 2.49 -15.04
N SER A 9 -8.08 1.56 -14.15
CA SER A 9 -7.32 1.24 -12.93
C SER A 9 -5.89 0.77 -13.24
N LYS A 10 -5.70 -0.05 -14.28
CA LYS A 10 -4.38 -0.55 -14.67
C LYS A 10 -3.44 0.57 -15.07
N VAL A 11 -3.91 1.53 -15.85
CA VAL A 11 -3.10 2.67 -16.29
C VAL A 11 -2.70 3.56 -15.11
N ALA A 12 -3.64 3.87 -14.22
CA ALA A 12 -3.36 4.71 -13.06
C ALA A 12 -2.47 3.99 -12.02
N LEU A 13 -2.66 2.68 -11.79
CA LEU A 13 -1.76 1.89 -10.94
C LEU A 13 -0.35 1.73 -11.55
N SER A 14 -0.21 1.75 -12.88
CA SER A 14 1.10 1.67 -13.53
C SER A 14 1.99 2.87 -13.19
N VAL A 15 1.41 4.04 -12.95
CA VAL A 15 2.15 5.25 -12.56
C VAL A 15 2.77 5.11 -11.16
N ILE A 16 2.05 4.50 -10.22
CA ILE A 16 2.55 4.28 -8.84
C ILE A 16 3.30 2.96 -8.67
N SER A 17 3.27 2.10 -9.70
CA SER A 17 3.85 0.75 -9.69
C SER A 17 5.31 0.69 -9.22
N PRO A 18 6.25 1.54 -9.71
CA PRO A 18 7.65 1.41 -9.31
C PRO A 18 7.88 1.56 -7.80
N SER A 19 7.25 2.57 -7.18
CA SER A 19 7.36 2.79 -5.73
C SER A 19 6.67 1.69 -4.93
N THR A 20 5.49 1.26 -5.39
CA THR A 20 4.73 0.16 -4.78
C THR A 20 5.51 -1.15 -4.87
N MET A 21 6.11 -1.47 -6.01
CA MET A 21 6.92 -2.67 -6.19
C MET A 21 8.15 -2.68 -5.26
N LYS A 22 8.85 -1.55 -5.14
CA LYS A 22 9.97 -1.43 -4.21
C LYS A 22 9.52 -1.72 -2.78
N PHE A 23 8.42 -1.13 -2.35
CA PHE A 23 7.88 -1.35 -1.01
C PHE A 23 7.42 -2.80 -0.79
N THR A 24 6.70 -3.37 -1.75
CA THR A 24 6.25 -4.77 -1.71
C THR A 24 7.44 -5.74 -1.62
N ASN A 25 8.52 -5.48 -2.35
CA ASN A 25 9.73 -6.30 -2.29
C ASN A 25 10.39 -6.25 -0.91
N ILE A 26 10.41 -5.10 -0.25
CA ILE A 26 10.90 -4.98 1.12
C ILE A 26 10.03 -5.81 2.08
N LEU A 27 8.71 -5.66 2.01
CA LEU A 27 7.79 -6.44 2.84
C LEU A 27 7.91 -7.94 2.57
N LEU A 28 8.01 -8.33 1.30
CA LEU A 28 8.23 -9.72 0.91
C LEU A 28 9.54 -10.26 1.48
N SER A 29 10.62 -9.48 1.42
CA SER A 29 11.90 -9.84 2.02
C SER A 29 11.77 -10.09 3.53
N ILE A 30 11.06 -9.21 4.27
CA ILE A 30 10.83 -9.40 5.71
C ILE A 30 10.00 -10.67 5.95
N ARG A 31 8.93 -10.88 5.19
CA ARG A 31 7.99 -12.01 5.37
C ARG A 31 8.58 -13.37 4.98
N SER A 32 9.46 -13.44 3.99
CA SER A 32 10.03 -14.69 3.47
C SER A 32 11.04 -15.34 4.40
N SER A 33 11.64 -14.61 5.33
CA SER A 33 12.67 -15.14 6.23
C SER A 33 12.16 -15.24 7.67
N LYS A 34 12.34 -16.40 8.29
CA LYS A 34 12.02 -16.62 9.71
C LYS A 34 12.81 -15.66 10.61
N VAL A 35 14.08 -15.40 10.32
CA VAL A 35 14.94 -14.50 11.09
C VAL A 35 14.45 -13.05 10.99
N ARG A 36 14.21 -12.53 9.77
CA ARG A 36 13.73 -11.16 9.57
C ARG A 36 12.36 -10.94 10.19
N ARG A 37 11.47 -11.93 10.09
CA ARG A 37 10.16 -11.90 10.73
C ARG A 37 10.26 -11.89 12.25
N ALA A 38 11.16 -12.68 12.84
CA ALA A 38 11.39 -12.69 14.29
C ALA A 38 11.93 -11.34 14.79
N ILE A 39 12.83 -10.69 14.05
CA ILE A 39 13.34 -9.35 14.36
C ILE A 39 12.18 -8.32 14.31
N PHE A 40 11.36 -8.35 13.26
CA PHE A 40 10.19 -7.48 13.14
C PHE A 40 9.24 -7.65 14.34
N ARG A 41 8.89 -8.89 14.72
CA ARG A 41 8.04 -9.20 15.86
C ARG A 41 8.63 -8.72 17.18
N LYS A 42 9.95 -8.87 17.37
CA LYS A 42 10.65 -8.36 18.54
C LYS A 42 10.46 -6.84 18.70
N TYR A 43 10.66 -6.07 17.62
CA TYR A 43 10.43 -4.62 17.67
C TYR A 43 8.96 -4.28 17.83
N SER A 44 8.06 -5.00 17.15
CA SER A 44 6.62 -4.81 17.31
C SER A 44 6.18 -5.00 18.76
N LYS A 45 6.63 -6.07 19.41
CA LYS A 45 6.32 -6.33 20.81
C LYS A 45 6.85 -5.27 21.77
N SER A 46 8.01 -4.67 21.48
CA SER A 46 8.58 -3.62 22.33
C SER A 46 7.93 -2.25 22.16
N MET A 47 7.27 -2.00 21.02
CA MET A 47 6.69 -0.68 20.69
C MET A 47 5.17 -0.61 20.88
N TYR A 48 4.48 -1.74 20.96
CA TYR A 48 3.03 -1.78 21.07
C TYR A 48 2.59 -2.57 22.30
N GLU A 49 1.78 -1.94 23.15
CA GLU A 49 1.25 -2.54 24.38
C GLU A 49 0.35 -3.76 24.15
N HIS A 50 -0.29 -3.83 22.97
CA HIS A 50 -1.23 -4.91 22.63
C HIS A 50 -0.59 -6.13 21.96
N GLY A 51 0.72 -6.29 22.09
CA GLY A 51 1.42 -7.52 21.73
C GLY A 51 2.06 -7.52 20.35
N GLU A 52 2.48 -8.70 19.95
CA GLU A 52 3.23 -8.98 18.73
C GLU A 52 2.34 -8.80 17.49
N ARG A 53 2.81 -8.04 16.49
CA ARG A 53 2.15 -7.86 15.21
C ARG A 53 2.95 -8.50 14.09
N GLU A 54 2.24 -8.94 13.06
CA GLU A 54 2.84 -9.43 11.83
C GLU A 54 3.20 -8.25 10.89
N PRO A 55 4.19 -8.44 10.00
CA PRO A 55 4.46 -7.48 8.93
C PRO A 55 3.21 -7.23 8.08
N PRO A 56 3.02 -6.01 7.54
CA PRO A 56 1.88 -5.66 6.71
C PRO A 56 1.60 -6.69 5.62
N CYS A 57 0.33 -6.87 5.26
CA CYS A 57 -0.06 -7.73 4.15
C CYS A 57 0.58 -7.26 2.84
N LEU A 58 0.87 -8.20 1.95
CA LEU A 58 1.38 -7.87 0.62
C LEU A 58 0.24 -7.41 -0.28
N ASP A 59 0.57 -6.50 -1.18
CA ASP A 59 -0.34 -6.07 -2.21
C ASP A 59 -0.77 -7.24 -3.11
N ILE A 60 -2.05 -7.27 -3.46
CA ILE A 60 -2.58 -8.12 -4.53
C ILE A 60 -2.59 -7.26 -5.78
N ILE A 61 -1.70 -7.54 -6.71
CA ILE A 61 -1.49 -6.80 -7.95
C ILE A 61 -2.85 -6.44 -8.58
N MET A 62 -3.04 -5.15 -8.87
CA MET A 62 -4.22 -4.55 -9.52
C MET A 62 -5.49 -4.41 -8.66
N ARG A 63 -5.39 -4.46 -7.34
CA ARG A 63 -6.52 -4.17 -6.46
C ARG A 63 -6.24 -2.94 -5.61
N TRP A 64 -6.91 -1.83 -5.90
CA TRP A 64 -6.77 -0.58 -5.14
C TRP A 64 -6.91 -0.76 -3.63
N ASN A 65 -7.86 -1.61 -3.20
CA ASN A 65 -8.10 -1.85 -1.80
C ASN A 65 -6.92 -2.55 -1.11
N SER A 66 -6.32 -3.56 -1.75
CA SER A 66 -5.17 -4.26 -1.14
C SER A 66 -3.93 -3.39 -1.07
N THR A 67 -3.68 -2.56 -2.10
CA THR A 67 -2.58 -1.59 -2.08
C THR A 67 -2.81 -0.53 -0.99
N LEU A 68 -4.03 -0.03 -0.87
CA LEU A 68 -4.42 0.91 0.18
C LEU A 68 -4.23 0.29 1.58
N GLU A 69 -4.75 -0.91 1.81
CA GLU A 69 -4.61 -1.62 3.09
C GLU A 69 -3.14 -1.85 3.45
N MET A 70 -2.32 -2.25 2.48
CA MET A 70 -0.88 -2.42 2.68
C MET A 70 -0.23 -1.12 3.15
N TYR A 71 -0.53 0.02 2.52
CA TYR A 71 0.03 1.32 2.92
C TYR A 71 -0.49 1.78 4.28
N GLN A 72 -1.78 1.59 4.57
CA GLN A 72 -2.36 1.93 5.87
C GLN A 72 -1.75 1.14 7.03
N GLU A 73 -1.54 -0.16 6.84
CA GLU A 73 -0.85 -0.99 7.83
C GLU A 73 0.63 -0.59 7.98
N ALA A 74 1.31 -0.30 6.85
CA ALA A 74 2.69 0.13 6.88
C ALA A 74 2.89 1.46 7.62
N LEU A 75 2.01 2.44 7.42
CA LEU A 75 2.05 3.71 8.12
C LEU A 75 1.85 3.54 9.64
N LYS A 76 0.96 2.64 10.05
CA LYS A 76 0.78 2.29 11.46
C LYS A 76 2.04 1.65 12.05
N LEU A 77 2.76 0.85 11.28
CA LEU A 77 3.93 0.09 11.70
C LEU A 77 5.26 0.72 11.26
N ARG A 78 5.25 2.01 10.84
CA ARG A 78 6.41 2.69 10.25
C ARG A 78 7.68 2.62 11.11
N TYR A 79 7.56 2.80 12.41
CA TYR A 79 8.70 2.76 13.33
C TYR A 79 9.29 1.35 13.44
N VAL A 80 8.43 0.33 13.53
CA VAL A 80 8.85 -1.07 13.58
C VAL A 80 9.55 -1.46 12.28
N LEU A 81 9.01 -1.06 11.13
CA LEU A 81 9.61 -1.31 9.82
C LEU A 81 10.98 -0.63 9.70
N SER A 82 11.07 0.64 10.10
CA SER A 82 12.35 1.38 10.07
C SER A 82 13.41 0.73 10.97
N CYS A 83 13.07 0.38 12.20
CA CYS A 83 13.99 -0.32 13.11
C CYS A 83 14.37 -1.71 12.60
N THR A 84 13.44 -2.41 11.94
CA THR A 84 13.73 -3.74 11.36
C THR A 84 14.78 -3.64 10.27
N ILE A 85 14.67 -2.67 9.37
CA ILE A 85 15.58 -2.51 8.22
C ILE A 85 16.98 -2.08 8.65
N VAL A 86 17.11 -1.19 9.65
CA VAL A 86 18.42 -0.74 10.17
C VAL A 86 19.06 -1.74 11.14
N ASN A 87 18.40 -2.85 11.45
CA ASN A 87 18.97 -3.84 12.35
C ASN A 87 20.28 -4.44 11.76
N SER A 88 21.37 -4.39 12.52
CA SER A 88 22.70 -4.80 12.08
C SER A 88 22.79 -6.22 11.53
N ILE A 89 21.92 -7.13 11.98
CA ILE A 89 21.90 -8.53 11.53
C ILE A 89 21.39 -8.65 10.10
N ILE A 90 20.49 -7.75 9.67
CA ILE A 90 19.79 -7.85 8.39
C ILE A 90 19.96 -6.64 7.50
N ALA A 91 20.62 -5.59 7.95
CA ALA A 91 20.79 -4.32 7.23
C ALA A 91 21.42 -4.52 5.82
N ALA A 92 22.31 -5.49 5.67
CA ALA A 92 22.93 -5.84 4.38
C ALA A 92 21.91 -6.20 3.28
N TYR A 93 20.72 -6.70 3.64
CA TYR A 93 19.65 -7.02 2.69
C TYR A 93 18.85 -5.79 2.24
N PHE A 94 19.08 -4.63 2.86
CA PHE A 94 18.28 -3.42 2.70
C PHE A 94 19.11 -2.17 2.37
N ILE A 95 20.34 -2.33 1.90
CA ILE A 95 21.31 -1.24 1.65
C ILE A 95 20.69 -0.10 0.82
N ASP A 96 19.90 -0.44 -0.20
CA ASP A 96 19.24 0.55 -1.08
C ASP A 96 17.81 0.89 -0.64
N SER A 97 17.41 0.47 0.55
CA SER A 97 16.00 0.50 0.99
C SER A 97 15.79 1.32 2.26
N MET A 98 16.59 2.35 2.49
CA MET A 98 16.43 3.19 3.69
C MET A 98 15.09 3.93 3.66
N PHE A 99 14.29 3.73 4.70
CA PHE A 99 13.07 4.48 4.95
C PHE A 99 13.41 5.82 5.61
N ASN A 100 13.77 6.82 4.80
CA ASN A 100 13.91 8.19 5.26
C ASN A 100 12.53 8.86 5.40
N ILE A 101 12.52 10.08 5.91
CA ILE A 101 11.29 10.85 6.10
C ILE A 101 10.55 11.10 4.77
N ASP A 102 11.28 11.35 3.69
CA ASP A 102 10.71 11.61 2.37
C ASP A 102 10.01 10.37 1.81
N TYR A 103 10.57 9.19 2.08
CA TYR A 103 9.94 7.93 1.69
C TYR A 103 8.61 7.70 2.41
N TRP A 104 8.55 7.99 3.71
CA TRP A 104 7.30 7.89 4.48
C TRP A 104 6.27 8.93 4.06
N ASN A 105 6.70 10.15 3.75
CA ASN A 105 5.83 11.19 3.20
C ASN A 105 5.26 10.76 1.84
N HIS A 106 6.08 10.12 1.00
CA HIS A 106 5.62 9.56 -0.28
C HIS A 106 4.58 8.44 -0.08
N ILE A 107 4.81 7.50 0.85
CA ILE A 107 3.82 6.44 1.17
C ILE A 107 2.52 7.06 1.69
N GLN A 108 2.58 8.08 2.52
CA GLN A 108 1.40 8.78 3.02
C GLN A 108 0.64 9.50 1.90
N ALA A 109 1.34 10.15 0.99
CA ALA A 109 0.73 10.77 -0.18
C ALA A 109 0.04 9.73 -1.08
N MET A 110 0.67 8.56 -1.30
CA MET A 110 0.08 7.45 -2.05
C MET A 110 -1.15 6.87 -1.35
N GLU A 111 -1.11 6.70 -0.04
CA GLU A 111 -2.27 6.26 0.75
C GLU A 111 -3.46 7.21 0.55
N GLN A 112 -3.24 8.50 0.71
CA GLN A 112 -4.29 9.51 0.52
C GLN A 112 -4.82 9.54 -0.92
N TRP A 113 -3.93 9.34 -1.90
CA TRP A 113 -4.33 9.30 -3.30
C TRP A 113 -5.20 8.08 -3.62
N LEU A 114 -4.91 6.93 -3.01
CA LEU A 114 -5.65 5.67 -3.21
C LEU A 114 -7.02 5.64 -2.54
N LEU A 115 -7.30 6.51 -1.56
CA LEU A 115 -8.58 6.51 -0.82
C LEU A 115 -9.79 6.66 -1.74
N LEU A 116 -9.75 7.60 -2.69
CA LEU A 116 -10.87 7.83 -3.59
C LEU A 116 -11.10 6.66 -4.56
N PRO A 117 -10.09 6.18 -5.31
CA PRO A 117 -10.23 5.00 -6.15
C PRO A 117 -10.74 3.77 -5.41
N ALA A 118 -10.23 3.50 -4.20
CA ALA A 118 -10.66 2.36 -3.39
C ALA A 118 -12.12 2.46 -2.98
N ARG A 119 -12.58 3.64 -2.53
CA ARG A 119 -13.99 3.90 -2.21
C ARG A 119 -14.91 3.70 -3.40
N ILE A 120 -14.52 4.22 -4.57
CA ILE A 120 -15.28 4.06 -5.81
C ILE A 120 -15.39 2.58 -6.18
N CYS A 121 -14.28 1.82 -6.12
CA CYS A 121 -14.28 0.38 -6.39
C CYS A 121 -15.21 -0.38 -5.44
N THR A 122 -15.14 -0.08 -4.14
CA THR A 122 -16.00 -0.71 -3.13
C THR A 122 -17.47 -0.42 -3.40
N TYR A 123 -17.80 0.85 -3.70
CA TYR A 123 -19.17 1.26 -4.01
C TYR A 123 -19.73 0.57 -5.25
N LEU A 124 -18.97 0.54 -6.34
CA LEU A 124 -19.38 -0.11 -7.59
C LEU A 124 -19.48 -1.64 -7.46
N SER A 125 -18.69 -2.25 -6.59
CA SER A 125 -18.73 -3.70 -6.35
C SER A 125 -19.88 -4.11 -5.43
N GLY A 126 -20.28 -3.25 -4.50
CA GLY A 126 -21.39 -3.49 -3.56
C GLY A 126 -22.79 -3.22 -4.12
N SER A 127 -22.90 -2.48 -5.22
CA SER A 127 -24.19 -2.15 -5.83
C SER A 127 -24.71 -3.29 -6.68
N LYS A 128 -25.91 -3.81 -6.34
CA LYS A 128 -26.58 -4.85 -7.13
C LYS A 128 -26.90 -4.41 -8.56
N TYR A 129 -27.09 -3.11 -8.79
CA TYR A 129 -27.41 -2.52 -10.08
C TYR A 129 -26.64 -1.20 -10.26
N PRO A 130 -25.35 -1.22 -10.63
CA PRO A 130 -24.67 0.01 -10.97
C PRO A 130 -25.30 0.60 -12.23
N THR A 131 -25.98 1.73 -12.07
CA THR A 131 -26.54 2.45 -13.22
C THR A 131 -25.42 3.07 -14.04
N LEU A 132 -25.60 3.19 -15.35
CA LEU A 132 -24.61 3.76 -16.26
C LEU A 132 -24.21 5.20 -15.86
N SER A 133 -25.17 5.95 -15.31
CA SER A 133 -24.96 7.32 -14.79
C SER A 133 -24.00 7.36 -13.60
N LEU A 134 -24.09 6.42 -12.67
CA LEU A 134 -23.19 6.33 -11.52
C LEU A 134 -21.78 5.92 -11.93
N ALA A 135 -21.64 5.02 -12.91
CA ALA A 135 -20.34 4.64 -13.46
C ALA A 135 -19.67 5.82 -14.17
N SER A 136 -20.43 6.65 -14.91
CA SER A 136 -19.91 7.85 -15.55
C SER A 136 -19.43 8.89 -14.57
N LEU A 137 -20.20 9.15 -13.48
CA LEU A 137 -19.80 10.07 -12.42
C LEU A 137 -18.54 9.60 -11.69
N ALA A 138 -18.46 8.31 -11.38
CA ALA A 138 -17.29 7.70 -10.74
C ALA A 138 -16.05 7.82 -11.63
N PHE A 139 -16.19 7.60 -12.93
CA PHE A 139 -15.10 7.73 -13.91
C PHE A 139 -14.62 9.18 -14.04
N ASN A 140 -15.53 10.13 -14.16
CA ASN A 140 -15.20 11.56 -14.21
C ASN A 140 -14.53 12.04 -12.92
N GLY A 141 -15.00 11.58 -11.77
CA GLY A 141 -14.38 11.85 -10.48
C GLY A 141 -12.95 11.32 -10.40
N MET A 142 -12.69 10.13 -10.92
CA MET A 142 -11.33 9.57 -10.98
C MET A 142 -10.42 10.32 -11.95
N LEU A 143 -10.91 10.68 -13.13
CA LEU A 143 -10.14 11.48 -14.10
C LEU A 143 -9.72 12.82 -13.48
N SER A 144 -10.68 13.52 -12.86
CA SER A 144 -10.39 14.78 -12.16
C SER A 144 -9.37 14.60 -11.04
N HIS A 145 -9.47 13.51 -10.26
CA HIS A 145 -8.55 13.20 -9.19
C HIS A 145 -7.13 12.92 -9.70
N CYS A 146 -7.00 12.19 -10.80
CA CYS A 146 -5.70 11.93 -11.44
C CYS A 146 -5.07 13.22 -11.99
N ASN A 147 -5.87 14.07 -12.64
CA ASN A 147 -5.36 15.32 -13.25
C ASN A 147 -4.96 16.38 -12.22
N ASN A 148 -5.55 16.38 -11.03
CA ASN A 148 -5.28 17.42 -10.01
C ASN A 148 -4.10 17.08 -9.09
N LYS A 149 -3.49 15.91 -9.18
CA LYS A 149 -2.42 15.46 -8.26
C LYS A 149 -1.17 14.94 -8.98
N ILE A 150 -1.08 15.11 -10.30
CA ILE A 150 0.14 14.94 -11.08
C ILE A 150 0.73 16.33 -11.33
#